data_3b9da8d3191a53b9ae8efb6eaffe17bc
#
_entry.id   3b9da8d3191a53b9ae8efb6eaffe17bc
#
_cell.length_a   1.000
_cell.length_b   1.000
_cell.length_c   1.000
_cell.angle_alpha   90.00
_cell.angle_beta   90.00
_cell.angle_gamma   90.00
#
_symmetry.space_group_name_H-M   'P 1'
#
loop_
_entity.id
_entity.type
_entity.pdbx_description
1 polymer ?
#
loop_
_entity_poly.entity_id
_entity_poly.type
_entity_poly.pdbx_seq_one_letter_code
_entity_poly.pdbx_strand_id
1 'polypeptide(L)'
;VIARIGRSETRPHVIAWGRLTEEDEHRLRARVAASPCAQITVDLREVEEVTDEGCAVIRNVADDMDFLSQTMVVLYVPERDATRSLERTRLLDDSRIVFVASEDGDL
;
A
#
# COMPACT_ATOMS: atom_id res chain seq x y z
N VAL A 1 6.03 -8.99 -0.83
CA VAL A 1 5.89 -9.59 0.49
C VAL A 1 5.81 -8.50 1.55
N ILE A 2 4.80 -8.59 2.38
CA ILE A 2 4.61 -7.60 3.44
C ILE A 2 5.37 -8.05 4.67
N ALA A 3 6.27 -7.21 5.11
CA ALA A 3 7.27 -7.60 6.06
C ALA A 3 6.98 -7.23 7.49
N ARG A 4 6.60 -6.00 7.74
CA ARG A 4 6.50 -5.53 9.10
C ARG A 4 5.73 -4.23 9.19
N ILE A 5 5.31 -3.91 10.39
CA ILE A 5 4.73 -2.62 10.67
C ILE A 5 5.86 -1.73 11.18
N GLY A 6 6.09 -0.63 10.50
CA GLY A 6 7.05 0.35 10.95
C GLY A 6 6.52 1.05 12.19
N ARG A 7 7.42 1.59 12.99
CA ARG A 7 7.02 2.31 14.18
C ARG A 7 6.98 3.79 13.93
N SER A 8 5.79 4.27 13.73
CA SER A 8 5.52 5.68 13.84
C SER A 8 4.64 5.83 15.08
N GLU A 9 4.87 6.84 15.86
CA GLU A 9 4.15 7.02 17.12
C GLU A 9 2.66 7.15 16.94
N THR A 10 2.25 7.77 15.84
CA THR A 10 0.85 8.09 15.63
C THR A 10 0.25 7.46 14.38
N ARG A 11 1.09 6.84 13.54
CA ARG A 11 0.64 6.32 12.24
C ARG A 11 1.25 4.97 11.96
N PRO A 12 0.44 3.92 11.89
CA PRO A 12 0.92 2.63 11.45
C PRO A 12 1.49 2.74 10.05
N HIS A 13 2.62 2.12 9.87
CA HIS A 13 3.37 2.18 8.63
C HIS A 13 3.70 0.75 8.22
N VAL A 14 3.01 0.25 7.20
CA VAL A 14 3.23 -1.09 6.68
C VAL A 14 4.21 -0.99 5.52
N ILE A 15 5.33 -1.66 5.64
CA ILE A 15 6.36 -1.64 4.60
C ILE A 15 6.28 -2.93 3.80
N ALA A 16 6.15 -2.81 2.49
CA ALA A 16 6.18 -3.94 1.58
C ALA A 16 7.52 -3.97 0.85
N TRP A 17 8.04 -5.17 0.62
CA TRP A 17 9.23 -5.34 -0.21
C TRP A 17 9.09 -6.60 -1.04
N GLY A 18 9.98 -6.76 -2.03
CA GLY A 18 9.90 -7.89 -2.93
C GLY A 18 8.75 -7.72 -3.90
N ARG A 19 8.03 -8.79 -4.17
CA ARG A 19 6.90 -8.77 -5.09
C ARG A 19 5.60 -8.77 -4.30
N LEU A 20 4.76 -7.80 -4.58
CA LEU A 20 3.42 -7.73 -3.99
C LEU A 20 2.44 -8.40 -4.94
N THR A 21 1.84 -9.49 -4.51
CA THR A 21 0.97 -10.34 -5.32
C THR A 21 -0.32 -10.65 -4.57
N GLU A 22 -1.20 -11.44 -5.19
CA GLU A 22 -2.45 -11.86 -4.55
C GLU A 22 -2.22 -12.67 -3.27
N GLU A 23 -1.04 -13.27 -3.13
CA GLU A 23 -0.72 -14.05 -1.93
C GLU A 23 -0.53 -13.19 -0.69
N ASP A 24 -0.34 -11.90 -0.88
CA ASP A 24 -0.09 -10.97 0.21
C ASP A 24 -1.38 -10.37 0.79
N GLU A 25 -2.53 -10.67 0.20
CA GLU A 25 -3.78 -10.06 0.64
C GLU A 25 -4.06 -10.33 2.12
N HIS A 26 -3.93 -11.57 2.54
CA HIS A 26 -4.20 -11.94 3.93
C HIS A 26 -3.27 -11.20 4.90
N ARG A 27 -2.01 -11.11 4.55
CA ARG A 27 -1.03 -10.42 5.39
C ARG A 27 -1.30 -8.94 5.48
N LEU A 28 -1.59 -8.31 4.36
CA LEU A 28 -1.89 -6.88 4.36
C LEU A 28 -3.14 -6.62 5.17
N ARG A 29 -4.18 -7.42 4.97
CA ARG A 29 -5.43 -7.28 5.69
C ARG A 29 -5.24 -7.45 7.19
N ALA A 30 -4.41 -8.42 7.59
CA ALA A 30 -4.10 -8.65 9.00
C ALA A 30 -3.34 -7.48 9.62
N ARG A 31 -2.38 -6.92 8.89
CA ARG A 31 -1.60 -5.77 9.39
C ARG A 31 -2.50 -4.55 9.58
N VAL A 32 -3.38 -4.30 8.62
CA VAL A 32 -4.33 -3.19 8.70
C VAL A 32 -5.29 -3.40 9.86
N ALA A 33 -5.82 -4.61 10.01
CA ALA A 33 -6.77 -4.92 11.06
C ALA A 33 -6.15 -4.78 12.46
N ALA A 34 -4.85 -5.01 12.57
CA ALA A 34 -4.13 -4.87 13.86
C ALA A 34 -3.88 -3.41 14.23
N SER A 35 -4.20 -2.47 13.35
CA SER A 35 -3.88 -1.06 13.55
C SER A 35 -5.18 -0.27 13.72
N PRO A 36 -5.50 0.16 14.94
CA PRO A 36 -6.77 0.85 15.19
C PRO A 36 -6.72 2.36 14.86
N CYS A 37 -5.95 2.73 13.87
CA CYS A 37 -5.78 4.13 13.50
C CYS A 37 -6.66 4.50 12.33
N ALA A 38 -7.07 5.76 12.28
CA ALA A 38 -7.90 6.26 11.19
C ALA A 38 -7.14 6.34 9.87
N GLN A 39 -5.81 6.40 9.91
CA GLN A 39 -4.98 6.48 8.72
C GLN A 39 -3.85 5.46 8.81
N ILE A 40 -3.65 4.70 7.75
CA ILE A 40 -2.61 3.69 7.69
C ILE A 40 -1.83 3.92 6.40
N THR A 41 -0.50 3.94 6.52
CA THR A 41 0.39 4.13 5.38
C THR A 41 0.92 2.79 4.91
N VAL A 42 0.79 2.53 3.61
CA VAL A 42 1.39 1.37 2.96
C VAL A 42 2.54 1.88 2.10
N ASP A 43 3.74 1.45 2.41
CA ASP A 43 4.96 1.95 1.79
C ASP A 43 5.42 0.96 0.71
N LEU A 44 5.37 1.38 -0.54
CA LEU A 44 5.77 0.57 -1.69
C LEU A 44 7.12 0.98 -2.25
N ARG A 45 7.89 1.81 -1.55
CA ARG A 45 9.14 2.32 -2.09
C ARG A 45 10.22 1.26 -2.25
N GLU A 46 10.11 0.16 -1.51
CA GLU A 46 11.11 -0.92 -1.55
C GLU A 46 10.65 -2.15 -2.32
N VAL A 47 9.48 -2.11 -2.95
CA VAL A 47 9.02 -3.27 -3.72
C VAL A 47 9.83 -3.41 -5.02
N GLU A 48 10.01 -4.65 -5.44
CA GLU A 48 10.63 -4.94 -6.73
C GLU A 48 9.59 -4.95 -7.84
N GLU A 49 8.37 -5.35 -7.49
CA GLU A 49 7.27 -5.39 -8.42
C GLU A 49 5.94 -5.43 -7.68
N VAL A 50 4.94 -4.72 -8.19
CA VAL A 50 3.55 -4.90 -7.78
C VAL A 50 2.84 -5.50 -8.98
N THR A 51 2.35 -6.74 -8.86
CA THR A 51 1.63 -7.38 -9.95
C THR A 51 0.24 -6.77 -10.09
N ASP A 52 -0.44 -7.05 -11.20
CA ASP A 52 -1.81 -6.58 -11.37
C ASP A 52 -2.72 -7.12 -10.26
N GLU A 53 -2.50 -8.38 -9.87
CA GLU A 53 -3.21 -8.97 -8.74
C GLU A 53 -2.84 -8.28 -7.43
N GLY A 54 -1.60 -7.85 -7.29
CA GLY A 54 -1.16 -7.07 -6.13
C GLY A 54 -1.89 -5.74 -6.06
N CYS A 55 -2.14 -5.11 -7.20
CA CYS A 55 -2.95 -3.88 -7.23
C CYS A 55 -4.39 -4.16 -6.78
N ALA A 56 -4.94 -5.30 -7.19
CA ALA A 56 -6.27 -5.69 -6.73
C ALA A 56 -6.31 -5.91 -5.23
N VAL A 57 -5.24 -6.47 -4.66
CA VAL A 57 -5.13 -6.63 -3.20
C VAL A 57 -5.19 -5.27 -2.50
N ILE A 58 -4.43 -4.30 -3.00
CA ILE A 58 -4.43 -2.97 -2.41
C ILE A 58 -5.83 -2.37 -2.47
N ARG A 59 -6.50 -2.52 -3.62
CA ARG A 59 -7.85 -1.99 -3.81
C ARG A 59 -8.84 -2.67 -2.87
N ASN A 60 -8.75 -3.98 -2.70
CA ASN A 60 -9.66 -4.72 -1.83
C ASN A 60 -9.48 -4.32 -0.36
N VAL A 61 -8.24 -4.14 0.07
CA VAL A 61 -7.96 -3.73 1.44
C VAL A 61 -8.42 -2.29 1.66
N ALA A 62 -8.22 -1.42 0.66
CA ALA A 62 -8.69 -0.04 0.75
C ALA A 62 -10.22 0.02 0.85
N ASP A 63 -10.91 -0.88 0.17
CA ASP A 63 -12.36 -0.96 0.23
C ASP A 63 -12.82 -1.32 1.64
N ASP A 64 -12.17 -2.30 2.27
CA ASP A 64 -12.47 -2.67 3.65
C ASP A 64 -12.19 -1.52 4.61
N MET A 65 -11.09 -0.81 4.39
CA MET A 65 -10.73 0.33 5.23
C MET A 65 -11.75 1.45 5.10
N ASP A 66 -12.21 1.72 3.89
CA ASP A 66 -13.21 2.74 3.64
C ASP A 66 -14.51 2.42 4.38
N PHE A 67 -14.91 1.16 4.36
CA PHE A 67 -16.09 0.69 5.08
C PHE A 67 -15.96 0.96 6.59
N LEU A 68 -14.74 0.90 7.11
CA LEU A 68 -14.46 1.14 8.52
C LEU A 68 -14.08 2.58 8.81
N SER A 69 -14.25 3.47 7.84
CA SER A 69 -13.90 4.89 7.95
C SER A 69 -12.40 5.11 8.19
N GLN A 70 -11.59 4.22 7.64
CA GLN A 70 -10.14 4.36 7.66
C GLN A 70 -9.65 4.82 6.30
N THR A 71 -8.52 5.53 6.27
CA THR A 71 -7.92 6.02 5.04
C THR A 71 -6.58 5.33 4.80
N MET A 72 -6.39 4.84 3.57
CA MET A 72 -5.11 4.27 3.16
C MET A 72 -4.28 5.35 2.47
N VAL A 73 -3.03 5.49 2.89
CA VAL A 73 -2.04 6.32 2.22
C VAL A 73 -1.00 5.39 1.63
N VAL A 74 -0.71 5.55 0.34
CA VAL A 74 0.29 4.72 -0.34
C VAL A 74 1.46 5.60 -0.75
N LEU A 75 2.65 5.24 -0.25
CA LEU A 75 3.89 5.88 -0.67
C LEU A 75 4.49 5.06 -1.80
N TYR A 76 4.87 5.72 -2.86
CA TYR A 76 5.46 5.02 -4.01
C TYR A 76 6.46 5.93 -4.72
N VAL A 77 7.35 5.34 -5.50
CA VAL A 77 8.28 6.10 -6.33
C VAL A 77 7.73 6.06 -7.77
N PRO A 78 7.35 7.22 -8.33
CA PRO A 78 6.77 7.23 -9.67
C PRO A 78 7.82 6.86 -10.72
N GLU A 79 7.34 6.46 -11.89
CA GLU A 79 8.16 6.16 -13.07
C GLU A 79 9.14 5.01 -12.88
N ARG A 80 8.88 4.14 -11.92
CA ARG A 80 9.64 2.90 -11.75
C ARG A 80 8.90 1.75 -12.38
N ASP A 81 9.65 0.79 -12.92
CA ASP A 81 9.05 -0.45 -13.44
C ASP A 81 8.29 -1.18 -12.35
N ALA A 82 8.82 -1.14 -11.13
CA ALA A 82 8.22 -1.82 -9.98
C ALA A 82 6.76 -1.41 -9.74
N THR A 83 6.42 -0.17 -10.02
CA THR A 83 5.08 0.36 -9.72
C THR A 83 4.31 0.77 -10.97
N ARG A 84 4.77 0.32 -12.13
CA ARG A 84 4.08 0.64 -13.39
C ARG A 84 2.64 0.12 -13.43
N SER A 85 2.39 -0.98 -12.74
CA SER A 85 1.04 -1.55 -12.66
C SER A 85 0.05 -0.64 -11.96
N LEU A 86 0.52 0.28 -11.11
CA LEU A 86 -0.37 1.24 -10.45
C LEU A 86 -1.08 2.12 -11.48
N GLU A 87 -0.37 2.50 -12.53
CA GLU A 87 -0.96 3.27 -13.62
C GLU A 87 -1.78 2.37 -14.54
N ARG A 88 -1.23 1.21 -14.92
CA ARG A 88 -1.87 0.30 -15.87
C ARG A 88 -3.22 -0.18 -15.38
N THR A 89 -3.35 -0.45 -14.10
CA THR A 89 -4.60 -0.93 -13.51
C THR A 89 -5.49 0.21 -13.02
N ARG A 90 -5.04 1.45 -13.20
CA ARG A 90 -5.73 2.66 -12.76
C ARG A 90 -5.94 2.72 -11.25
N LEU A 91 -5.08 2.04 -10.50
CA LEU A 91 -5.16 2.11 -9.05
C LEU A 91 -4.91 3.54 -8.56
N LEU A 92 -4.05 4.28 -9.25
CA LEU A 92 -3.75 5.67 -8.89
C LEU A 92 -4.99 6.56 -8.96
N ASP A 93 -6.02 6.14 -9.70
CA ASP A 93 -7.25 6.91 -9.82
C ASP A 93 -8.28 6.57 -8.74
N ASP A 94 -7.97 5.64 -7.84
CA ASP A 94 -8.90 5.25 -6.78
C ASP A 94 -8.98 6.36 -5.73
N SER A 95 -10.14 7.00 -5.65
CA SER A 95 -10.33 8.15 -4.77
C SER A 95 -10.33 7.80 -3.27
N ARG A 96 -10.40 6.51 -2.93
CA ARG A 96 -10.36 6.07 -1.54
C ARG A 96 -8.94 5.99 -1.00
N ILE A 97 -7.94 6.09 -1.87
CA ILE A 97 -6.54 5.97 -1.52
C ILE A 97 -5.84 7.29 -1.77
N VAL A 98 -5.04 7.72 -0.81
CA VAL A 98 -4.19 8.90 -0.97
C VAL A 98 -2.82 8.43 -1.41
N PHE A 99 -2.45 8.75 -2.65
CA PHE A 99 -1.14 8.38 -3.18
C PHE A 99 -0.16 9.52 -2.98
N VAL A 100 0.99 9.21 -2.41
CA VAL A 100 2.06 10.18 -2.18
C VAL A 100 3.28 9.73 -2.96
N ALA A 101 3.65 10.52 -3.95
CA ALA A 101 4.84 10.26 -4.74
C ALA A 101 6.07 10.66 -3.94
N SER A 102 7.05 9.78 -3.90
CA SER A 102 8.31 10.02 -3.23
C SER A 102 9.42 9.83 -4.24
N GLU A 103 10.44 10.68 -4.21
CA GLU A 103 11.56 10.55 -5.12
C GLU A 103 12.68 9.77 -4.46
N ASP A 104 13.02 8.63 -5.08
CA ASP A 104 14.19 7.83 -4.70
C ASP A 104 14.35 7.57 -3.21
N GLY A 105 13.24 7.39 -2.51
CA GLY A 105 13.33 7.14 -1.09
C GLY A 105 13.95 8.29 -0.31
N ASP A 106 13.96 9.44 -0.89
CA ASP A 106 14.50 10.64 -0.24
C ASP A 106 13.47 11.18 0.73
N LEU A 107 13.72 10.93 1.96
CA LEU A 107 12.89 11.46 3.02
C LEU A 107 13.75 11.94 4.15
#